data_d45bbf4feb55018cec66e866ea486599
#
_entry.id   d45bbf4feb55018cec66e866ea486599
#
_cell.length_a   1.000
_cell.length_b   1.000
_cell.length_c   1.000
_cell.angle_alpha   90.00
_cell.angle_beta   90.00
_cell.angle_gamma   90.00
#
_symmetry.space_group_name_H-M   'P 1'
#
loop_
_entity.id
_entity.type
_entity.pdbx_description
1 polymer ?
#
loop_
_entity_poly.entity_id
_entity_poly.type
_entity_poly.pdbx_seq_one_letter_code
_entity_poly.pdbx_strand_id
1 'polypeptide(L)'
;IESVVQTFQILLSNEGYGIIATSVKPIEKFYMAENYHQDYIAKNPNGYCPDHSTGVKFAKTNEASLIDNSELLKGKKIIVIEAEGFCPYCEKFNVNVVNNYDGDIPVFYRFARQLEGLEIDSPTWATPTILFLENGKEVFAHQGYLNPKEFYQALGYFKLGDSEAYRVAFE
;
A
#
# COMPACT_ATOMS: atom_id res chain seq x y z
N ILE A 1 2.29 -15.04 -3.20
CA ILE A 1 1.52 -15.59 -4.35
C ILE A 1 0.90 -16.94 -4.00
N GLU A 2 1.65 -17.91 -3.44
CA GLU A 2 1.13 -19.24 -3.08
C GLU A 2 -0.04 -19.15 -2.08
N SER A 3 0.03 -18.29 -1.09
CA SER A 3 -1.06 -18.06 -0.13
C SER A 3 -2.33 -17.54 -0.81
N VAL A 4 -2.19 -16.68 -1.81
CA VAL A 4 -3.32 -16.16 -2.60
C VAL A 4 -3.98 -17.29 -3.39
N VAL A 5 -3.18 -18.15 -4.05
CA VAL A 5 -3.69 -19.31 -4.79
C VAL A 5 -4.45 -20.26 -3.87
N GLN A 6 -3.92 -20.53 -2.66
CA GLN A 6 -4.61 -21.37 -1.67
C GLN A 6 -5.93 -20.76 -1.23
N THR A 7 -5.97 -19.45 -0.97
CA THR A 7 -7.21 -18.76 -0.60
C THR A 7 -8.25 -18.85 -1.71
N PHE A 8 -7.86 -18.62 -2.97
CA PHE A 8 -8.76 -18.78 -4.11
C PHE A 8 -9.25 -20.22 -4.28
N GLN A 9 -8.38 -21.21 -4.07
CA GLN A 9 -8.77 -22.61 -4.14
C GLN A 9 -9.90 -22.92 -3.15
N ILE A 10 -9.79 -22.42 -1.91
CA ILE A 10 -10.82 -22.62 -0.88
C ILE A 10 -12.13 -21.94 -1.31
N LEU A 11 -12.08 -20.69 -1.77
CA LEU A 11 -13.24 -19.94 -2.21
C LEU A 11 -13.96 -20.63 -3.37
N LEU A 12 -13.22 -21.05 -4.39
CA LEU A 12 -13.75 -21.73 -5.55
C LEU A 12 -14.34 -23.09 -5.17
N SER A 13 -13.69 -23.84 -4.30
CA SER A 13 -14.19 -25.14 -3.82
C SER A 13 -15.51 -24.99 -3.06
N ASN A 14 -15.66 -23.95 -2.25
CA ASN A 14 -16.91 -23.66 -1.52
C ASN A 14 -18.07 -23.33 -2.47
N GLU A 15 -17.78 -22.79 -3.64
CA GLU A 15 -18.78 -22.49 -4.69
C GLU A 15 -18.95 -23.64 -5.70
N GLY A 16 -18.38 -24.80 -5.41
CA GLY A 16 -18.56 -26.01 -6.22
C GLY A 16 -17.63 -26.12 -7.44
N TYR A 17 -16.63 -25.24 -7.57
CA TYR A 17 -15.62 -25.37 -8.59
C TYR A 17 -14.57 -26.42 -8.21
N GLY A 18 -13.93 -27.00 -9.23
CA GLY A 18 -12.87 -27.97 -9.04
C GLY A 18 -11.51 -27.35 -8.64
N ILE A 19 -10.47 -28.13 -8.83
CA ILE A 19 -9.09 -27.70 -8.53
C ILE A 19 -8.66 -26.65 -9.55
N ILE A 20 -7.98 -25.61 -9.07
CA ILE A 20 -7.38 -24.58 -9.92
C ILE A 20 -6.29 -25.22 -10.80
N ALA A 21 -6.51 -25.18 -12.12
CA ALA A 21 -5.55 -25.68 -13.09
C ALA A 21 -4.39 -24.72 -13.40
N THR A 22 -4.45 -23.47 -12.91
CA THR A 22 -3.42 -22.48 -13.13
C THR A 22 -2.18 -22.78 -12.30
N SER A 23 -1.02 -22.86 -12.95
CA SER A 23 0.26 -23.04 -12.27
C SER A 23 0.95 -21.69 -12.02
N VAL A 24 1.54 -21.53 -10.85
CA VAL A 24 2.40 -20.37 -10.52
C VAL A 24 3.85 -20.83 -10.62
N LYS A 25 4.63 -20.14 -11.44
CA LYS A 25 6.04 -20.46 -11.68
C LYS A 25 6.87 -19.19 -11.69
N PRO A 26 8.17 -19.25 -11.36
CA PRO A 26 9.09 -18.15 -11.62
C PRO A 26 9.06 -17.76 -13.10
N ILE A 27 9.09 -16.46 -13.37
CA ILE A 27 9.14 -15.97 -14.75
C ILE A 27 10.54 -16.17 -15.30
N GLU A 28 10.65 -16.83 -16.45
CA GLU A 28 11.92 -16.98 -17.16
C GLU A 28 12.13 -15.89 -18.20
N LYS A 29 11.05 -15.53 -18.92
CA LYS A 29 11.06 -14.49 -19.95
C LYS A 29 9.69 -13.83 -20.03
N PHE A 30 9.69 -12.51 -20.07
CA PHE A 30 8.48 -11.71 -20.24
C PHE A 30 8.43 -11.16 -21.67
N TYR A 31 7.28 -11.32 -22.31
CA TYR A 31 6.99 -10.72 -23.61
C TYR A 31 5.84 -9.74 -23.43
N MET A 32 6.07 -8.49 -23.88
CA MET A 32 4.99 -7.51 -23.93
C MET A 32 3.94 -7.96 -24.95
N ALA A 33 2.67 -7.79 -24.60
CA ALA A 33 1.60 -7.90 -25.60
C ALA A 33 1.72 -6.77 -26.62
N GLU A 34 1.14 -6.97 -27.79
CA GLU A 34 1.13 -6.01 -28.90
C GLU A 34 0.48 -4.68 -28.46
N ASN A 35 0.95 -3.57 -29.02
CA ASN A 35 0.51 -2.23 -28.62
C ASN A 35 -1.01 -2.02 -28.69
N TYR A 36 -1.71 -2.72 -29.59
CA TYR A 36 -3.17 -2.63 -29.69
C TYR A 36 -3.90 -3.37 -28.56
N HIS A 37 -3.23 -4.32 -27.87
CA HIS A 37 -3.76 -4.98 -26.69
C HIS A 37 -3.45 -4.22 -25.39
N GLN A 38 -2.46 -3.32 -25.42
CA GLN A 38 -2.14 -2.51 -24.24
C GLN A 38 -3.25 -1.50 -24.01
N ASP A 39 -3.83 -1.49 -22.81
CA ASP A 39 -4.93 -0.59 -22.43
C ASP A 39 -6.14 -0.66 -23.38
N TYR A 40 -6.43 -1.86 -23.92
CA TYR A 40 -7.43 -2.05 -24.96
C TYR A 40 -8.79 -1.41 -24.63
N ILE A 41 -9.32 -1.65 -23.43
CA ILE A 41 -10.63 -1.11 -23.02
C ILE A 41 -10.56 0.42 -22.84
N ALA A 42 -9.46 0.97 -22.33
CA ALA A 42 -9.29 2.42 -22.24
C ALA A 42 -9.28 3.10 -23.61
N LYS A 43 -8.65 2.46 -24.59
CA LYS A 43 -8.61 2.94 -26.00
C LYS A 43 -9.91 2.68 -26.77
N ASN A 44 -10.66 1.66 -26.37
CA ASN A 44 -11.89 1.21 -27.01
C ASN A 44 -13.01 1.03 -25.98
N PRO A 45 -13.64 2.12 -25.48
CA PRO A 45 -14.64 2.03 -24.40
C PRO A 45 -15.82 1.11 -24.73
N ASN A 46 -16.13 0.91 -26.00
CA ASN A 46 -17.17 -0.01 -26.48
C ASN A 46 -16.59 -1.32 -27.06
N GLY A 47 -15.30 -1.57 -26.81
CA GLY A 47 -14.62 -2.76 -27.31
C GLY A 47 -15.12 -4.00 -26.58
N TYR A 48 -15.13 -5.12 -27.30
CA TYR A 48 -15.48 -6.40 -26.70
C TYR A 48 -14.30 -6.96 -25.92
N CYS A 49 -14.49 -7.12 -24.60
CA CYS A 49 -13.60 -7.85 -23.73
C CYS A 49 -14.43 -8.86 -22.94
N PRO A 50 -14.38 -10.16 -23.29
CA PRO A 50 -15.21 -11.15 -22.62
C PRO A 50 -14.79 -11.28 -21.14
N ASP A 51 -15.76 -11.21 -20.25
CA ASP A 51 -15.55 -11.55 -18.86
C ASP A 51 -15.71 -13.07 -18.70
N HIS A 52 -14.58 -13.73 -18.49
CA HIS A 52 -14.52 -15.17 -18.20
C HIS A 52 -14.36 -15.44 -16.70
N SER A 53 -14.65 -14.44 -15.86
CA SER A 53 -14.57 -14.60 -14.41
C SER A 53 -15.59 -15.64 -13.93
N THR A 54 -15.23 -16.33 -12.86
CA THR A 54 -16.17 -17.24 -12.16
C THR A 54 -17.23 -16.48 -11.38
N GLY A 55 -17.11 -15.15 -11.25
CA GLY A 55 -17.93 -14.33 -10.36
C GLY A 55 -17.57 -14.48 -8.87
N VAL A 56 -16.75 -15.45 -8.51
CA VAL A 56 -16.28 -15.63 -7.14
C VAL A 56 -15.34 -14.49 -6.79
N LYS A 57 -15.66 -13.80 -5.72
CA LYS A 57 -14.87 -12.66 -5.22
C LYS A 57 -14.25 -13.05 -3.89
N PHE A 58 -13.06 -12.57 -3.62
CA PHE A 58 -12.62 -12.50 -2.24
C PHE A 58 -13.71 -11.78 -1.45
N ALA A 59 -14.17 -12.41 -0.38
CA ALA A 59 -14.93 -11.66 0.60
C ALA A 59 -14.09 -10.41 0.87
N LYS A 60 -14.71 -9.23 0.77
CA LYS A 60 -14.13 -8.05 1.37
C LYS A 60 -14.08 -8.38 2.86
N THR A 61 -12.99 -9.00 3.28
CA THR A 61 -12.76 -9.17 4.69
C THR A 61 -12.77 -7.76 5.26
N ASN A 62 -13.67 -7.52 6.19
CA ASN A 62 -13.58 -6.36 7.06
C ASN A 62 -12.35 -6.51 7.98
N GLU A 63 -11.26 -7.03 7.46
CA GLU A 63 -9.97 -7.13 8.16
C GLU A 63 -9.42 -5.75 8.52
N ALA A 64 -9.95 -4.70 7.90
CA ALA A 64 -9.71 -3.33 8.37
C ALA A 64 -10.07 -3.16 9.85
N SER A 65 -11.10 -3.88 10.33
CA SER A 65 -11.59 -3.78 11.71
C SER A 65 -10.83 -4.63 12.73
N LEU A 66 -9.81 -5.39 12.31
CA LEU A 66 -9.05 -6.28 13.20
C LEU A 66 -7.64 -5.78 13.48
N ILE A 67 -7.21 -4.67 12.88
CA ILE A 67 -5.91 -4.09 13.19
C ILE A 67 -6.04 -3.19 14.41
N ASP A 68 -5.36 -3.57 15.47
CA ASP A 68 -5.24 -2.74 16.66
C ASP A 68 -4.32 -1.54 16.39
N ASN A 69 -4.91 -0.34 16.40
CA ASN A 69 -4.18 0.92 16.29
C ASN A 69 -3.89 1.56 17.66
N SER A 70 -4.17 0.88 18.77
CA SER A 70 -3.99 1.43 20.11
C SER A 70 -2.56 1.90 20.40
N GLU A 71 -1.56 1.23 19.83
CA GLU A 71 -0.16 1.63 19.92
C GLU A 71 0.14 2.95 19.17
N LEU A 72 -0.59 3.23 18.12
CA LEU A 72 -0.45 4.45 17.32
C LEU A 72 -1.01 5.68 18.02
N LEU A 73 -1.87 5.49 19.03
CA LEU A 73 -2.47 6.57 19.82
C LEU A 73 -1.52 7.15 20.88
N LYS A 74 -0.28 6.66 20.97
CA LYS A 74 0.68 7.08 22.01
C LYS A 74 2.02 7.48 21.44
N GLY A 75 2.43 8.72 21.73
CA GLY A 75 3.74 9.25 21.33
C GLY A 75 3.88 9.44 19.83
N LYS A 76 5.11 9.60 19.37
CA LYS A 76 5.45 9.81 17.96
C LYS A 76 5.55 8.48 17.22
N LYS A 77 4.92 8.39 16.05
CA LYS A 77 4.90 7.21 15.17
C LYS A 77 5.02 7.64 13.71
N ILE A 78 5.54 6.74 12.90
CA ILE A 78 5.54 6.89 11.46
C ILE A 78 4.68 5.77 10.88
N ILE A 79 3.77 6.10 9.97
CA ILE A 79 3.01 5.10 9.23
C ILE A 79 3.35 5.22 7.75
N VAL A 80 3.67 4.10 7.13
CA VAL A 80 3.81 3.98 5.69
C VAL A 80 2.52 3.37 5.15
N ILE A 81 1.77 4.15 4.38
CA ILE A 81 0.61 3.65 3.67
C ILE A 81 1.06 2.99 2.38
N GLU A 82 0.76 1.71 2.26
CA GLU A 82 1.09 0.90 1.10
C GLU A 82 -0.13 0.65 0.21
N ALA A 83 0.14 0.29 -1.05
CA ALA A 83 -0.91 -0.20 -1.94
C ALA A 83 -1.27 -1.65 -1.58
N GLU A 84 -2.54 -2.01 -1.79
CA GLU A 84 -3.01 -3.41 -1.66
C GLU A 84 -2.49 -4.33 -2.79
N GLY A 85 -1.68 -3.82 -3.68
CA GLY A 85 -1.13 -4.53 -4.82
C GLY A 85 0.32 -4.14 -5.08
N PHE A 86 0.77 -4.34 -6.33
CA PHE A 86 2.13 -4.02 -6.73
C PHE A 86 2.41 -2.51 -6.67
N CYS A 87 3.39 -2.12 -5.86
CA CYS A 87 3.80 -0.73 -5.68
C CYS A 87 5.33 -0.61 -5.73
N PRO A 88 5.92 -0.33 -6.90
CA PRO A 88 7.37 -0.22 -7.05
C PRO A 88 8.00 0.86 -6.17
N TYR A 89 7.29 1.96 -5.93
CA TYR A 89 7.76 3.04 -5.07
C TYR A 89 7.71 2.69 -3.60
N CYS A 90 6.72 1.87 -3.17
CA CYS A 90 6.68 1.34 -1.80
C CYS A 90 7.87 0.41 -1.55
N GLU A 91 8.13 -0.52 -2.48
CA GLU A 91 9.29 -1.41 -2.40
C GLU A 91 10.60 -0.62 -2.38
N LYS A 92 10.74 0.38 -3.26
CA LYS A 92 11.92 1.25 -3.29
C LYS A 92 12.11 2.02 -1.97
N PHE A 93 11.03 2.49 -1.35
CA PHE A 93 11.07 3.16 -0.06
C PHE A 93 11.51 2.20 1.04
N ASN A 94 10.95 1.01 1.08
CA ASN A 94 11.31 -0.02 2.04
C ASN A 94 12.79 -0.40 1.95
N VAL A 95 13.29 -0.67 0.74
CA VAL A 95 14.70 -1.08 0.54
C VAL A 95 15.68 0.06 0.86
N ASN A 96 15.39 1.26 0.40
CA ASN A 96 16.35 2.36 0.50
C ASN A 96 16.30 3.10 1.84
N VAL A 97 15.13 3.09 2.51
CA VAL A 97 14.90 3.90 3.71
C VAL A 97 14.59 3.00 4.90
N VAL A 98 13.47 2.28 4.89
CA VAL A 98 12.97 1.63 6.11
C VAL A 98 13.87 0.50 6.59
N ASN A 99 14.38 -0.32 5.68
CA ASN A 99 15.29 -1.42 6.02
C ASN A 99 16.63 -0.95 6.63
N ASN A 100 16.97 0.32 6.42
CA ASN A 100 18.20 0.94 6.95
C ASN A 100 17.91 1.94 8.09
N TYR A 101 16.65 2.05 8.50
CA TYR A 101 16.23 2.95 9.56
C TYR A 101 16.40 2.28 10.92
N ASP A 102 17.23 2.86 11.76
CA ASP A 102 17.54 2.43 13.14
C ASP A 102 17.12 3.46 14.21
N GLY A 103 16.23 4.39 13.82
CA GLY A 103 15.80 5.47 14.70
C GLY A 103 14.84 5.00 15.80
N ASP A 104 14.62 5.89 16.76
CA ASP A 104 13.85 5.68 17.99
C ASP A 104 12.31 5.79 17.79
N ILE A 105 11.84 6.33 16.66
CA ILE A 105 10.41 6.45 16.33
C ILE A 105 9.98 5.23 15.54
N PRO A 106 9.05 4.40 16.07
CA PRO A 106 8.63 3.19 15.37
C PRO A 106 7.94 3.48 14.03
N VAL A 107 8.21 2.62 13.04
CA VAL A 107 7.58 2.65 11.72
C VAL A 107 6.57 1.51 11.63
N PHE A 108 5.35 1.82 11.20
CA PHE A 108 4.26 0.89 11.00
C PHE A 108 3.80 0.92 9.54
N TYR A 109 3.27 -0.21 9.08
CA TYR A 109 2.68 -0.32 7.75
C TYR A 109 1.17 -0.46 7.86
N ARG A 110 0.44 0.25 7.01
CA ARG A 110 -1.02 0.18 6.93
C ARG A 110 -1.48 0.32 5.49
N PHE A 111 -2.63 -0.23 5.21
CA PHE A 111 -3.41 0.18 4.04
C PHE A 111 -4.29 1.37 4.42
N ALA A 112 -4.68 2.18 3.43
CA ALA A 112 -5.52 3.36 3.68
C ALA A 112 -6.82 3.06 4.45
N ARG A 113 -7.39 1.86 4.28
CA ARG A 113 -8.59 1.40 4.99
C ARG A 113 -8.37 0.98 6.44
N GLN A 114 -7.14 0.96 6.92
CA GLN A 114 -6.73 0.47 8.26
C GLN A 114 -6.40 1.60 9.24
N LEU A 115 -6.85 2.81 8.97
CA LEU A 115 -6.54 4.00 9.77
C LEU A 115 -7.64 4.36 10.78
N GLU A 116 -8.56 3.43 11.05
CA GLU A 116 -9.66 3.66 11.99
C GLU A 116 -9.15 4.06 13.38
N GLY A 117 -9.75 5.08 13.95
CA GLY A 117 -9.37 5.64 15.26
C GLY A 117 -8.21 6.64 15.22
N LEU A 118 -7.64 6.94 14.04
CA LEU A 118 -6.60 7.95 13.86
C LEU A 118 -7.18 9.22 13.24
N GLU A 119 -6.63 10.38 13.60
CA GLU A 119 -6.98 11.68 13.01
C GLU A 119 -6.01 11.97 11.86
N ILE A 120 -6.41 11.63 10.63
CA ILE A 120 -5.64 11.81 9.42
C ILE A 120 -6.31 12.84 8.53
N ASP A 121 -5.59 13.91 8.21
CA ASP A 121 -6.09 15.03 7.39
C ASP A 121 -5.65 14.89 5.91
N SER A 122 -4.48 14.27 5.67
CA SER A 122 -3.92 14.14 4.32
C SER A 122 -4.59 13.02 3.52
N PRO A 123 -4.70 13.19 2.19
CA PRO A 123 -5.18 12.12 1.31
C PRO A 123 -4.22 10.93 1.33
N THR A 124 -4.77 9.72 1.37
CA THR A 124 -4.00 8.45 1.43
C THR A 124 -4.15 7.58 0.18
N TRP A 125 -4.60 8.17 -0.94
CA TRP A 125 -4.80 7.46 -2.21
C TRP A 125 -3.51 7.26 -3.01
N ALA A 126 -2.48 8.10 -2.78
CA ALA A 126 -1.15 7.92 -3.37
C ALA A 126 -0.30 7.00 -2.50
N THR A 127 0.49 6.11 -3.11
CA THR A 127 1.35 5.20 -2.37
C THR A 127 2.80 5.20 -2.90
N PRO A 128 3.77 5.18 -1.98
CA PRO A 128 3.60 5.25 -0.53
C PRO A 128 3.12 6.65 -0.08
N THR A 129 2.31 6.71 0.98
CA THR A 129 2.14 7.94 1.77
C THR A 129 2.78 7.72 3.12
N ILE A 130 3.64 8.62 3.54
CA ILE A 130 4.35 8.57 4.81
C ILE A 130 3.69 9.56 5.77
N LEU A 131 3.01 9.03 6.80
CA LEU A 131 2.33 9.82 7.82
C LEU A 131 3.23 9.95 9.04
N PHE A 132 3.38 11.16 9.55
CA PHE A 132 4.06 11.44 10.81
C PHE A 132 3.01 11.81 11.86
N LEU A 133 2.83 10.92 12.84
CA LEU A 133 1.76 11.03 13.84
C LEU A 133 2.30 11.29 15.22
N GLU A 134 1.59 12.09 15.98
CA GLU A 134 1.78 12.23 17.42
C GLU A 134 0.46 11.99 18.15
N ASN A 135 0.45 11.02 19.06
CA ASN A 135 -0.73 10.60 19.82
C ASN A 135 -1.97 10.30 18.93
N GLY A 136 -1.75 9.62 17.81
CA GLY A 136 -2.80 9.22 16.87
C GLY A 136 -3.27 10.31 15.91
N LYS A 137 -2.70 11.52 16.01
CA LYS A 137 -3.03 12.64 15.14
C LYS A 137 -1.90 12.92 14.16
N GLU A 138 -2.28 13.19 12.92
CA GLU A 138 -1.33 13.62 11.90
C GLU A 138 -0.71 14.98 12.25
N VAL A 139 0.62 15.04 12.21
CA VAL A 139 1.40 16.28 12.28
C VAL A 139 1.66 16.82 10.89
N PHE A 140 2.06 15.95 9.98
CA PHE A 140 2.14 16.15 8.54
C PHE A 140 2.28 14.81 7.82
N ALA A 141 2.13 14.83 6.50
CA ALA A 141 2.30 13.67 5.64
C ALA A 141 3.10 14.01 4.38
N HIS A 142 3.73 13.00 3.80
CA HIS A 142 4.37 13.10 2.49
C HIS A 142 3.76 12.07 1.54
N GLN A 143 3.29 12.52 0.39
CA GLN A 143 2.77 11.65 -0.66
C GLN A 143 3.87 11.31 -1.66
N GLY A 144 4.10 10.04 -1.88
CA GLY A 144 5.10 9.54 -2.79
C GLY A 144 6.40 9.11 -2.11
N TYR A 145 7.38 8.82 -2.93
CA TYR A 145 8.68 8.31 -2.49
C TYR A 145 9.54 9.44 -1.91
N LEU A 146 10.03 9.25 -0.69
CA LEU A 146 11.12 10.02 -0.11
C LEU A 146 12.44 9.25 -0.27
N ASN A 147 13.48 9.90 -0.75
CA ASN A 147 14.80 9.31 -0.68
C ASN A 147 15.35 9.37 0.77
N PRO A 148 16.45 8.66 1.10
CA PRO A 148 16.97 8.63 2.47
C PRO A 148 17.24 10.02 3.04
N LYS A 149 17.83 10.94 2.27
CA LYS A 149 18.13 12.30 2.73
C LYS A 149 16.85 13.07 3.07
N GLU A 150 15.88 13.02 2.19
CA GLU A 150 14.57 13.68 2.37
C GLU A 150 13.81 13.09 3.57
N PHE A 151 13.83 11.76 3.71
CA PHE A 151 13.20 11.10 4.85
C PHE A 151 13.82 11.56 6.19
N TYR A 152 15.14 11.55 6.31
CA TYR A 152 15.80 12.01 7.54
C TYR A 152 15.63 13.51 7.78
N GLN A 153 15.48 14.32 6.75
CA GLN A 153 15.13 15.74 6.87
C GLN A 153 13.70 15.89 7.43
N ALA A 154 12.72 15.21 6.86
CA ALA A 154 11.34 15.20 7.35
C ALA A 154 11.26 14.69 8.80
N LEU A 155 11.99 13.61 9.10
CA LEU A 155 12.10 13.07 10.46
C LEU A 155 12.68 14.10 11.45
N GLY A 156 13.66 14.89 11.02
CA GLY A 156 14.22 15.96 11.83
C GLY A 156 13.18 17.02 12.20
N TYR A 157 12.39 17.49 11.24
CA TYR A 157 11.27 18.41 11.50
C TYR A 157 10.23 17.78 12.42
N PHE A 158 9.91 16.51 12.22
CA PHE A 158 8.97 15.80 13.08
C PHE A 158 9.47 15.69 14.52
N LYS A 159 10.75 15.38 14.75
CA LYS A 159 11.33 15.33 16.09
C LYS A 159 11.27 16.66 16.80
N LEU A 160 11.53 17.75 16.07
CA LEU A 160 11.50 19.12 16.58
C LEU A 160 10.08 19.69 16.77
N GLY A 161 9.06 19.05 16.20
CA GLY A 161 7.68 19.55 16.19
C GLY A 161 7.47 20.74 15.24
N ASP A 162 8.34 20.89 14.24
CA ASP A 162 8.36 22.01 13.30
C ASP A 162 7.69 21.61 11.97
N SER A 163 6.37 21.52 11.98
CA SER A 163 5.58 21.23 10.78
C SER A 163 5.60 22.36 9.74
N GLU A 164 5.85 23.59 10.16
CA GLU A 164 5.97 24.72 9.23
C GLU A 164 7.23 24.64 8.41
N ALA A 165 8.37 24.33 9.04
CA ALA A 165 9.61 24.10 8.31
C ALA A 165 9.52 22.91 7.34
N TYR A 166 8.76 21.86 7.70
CA TYR A 166 8.47 20.78 6.77
C TYR A 166 7.72 21.28 5.53
N ARG A 167 6.63 22.03 5.69
CA ARG A 167 5.85 22.58 4.57
C ARG A 167 6.70 23.44 3.65
N VAL A 168 7.50 24.33 4.21
CA VAL A 168 8.42 25.18 3.41
C VAL A 168 9.44 24.35 2.60
N ALA A 169 9.85 23.18 3.12
CA ALA A 169 10.87 22.36 2.47
C ALA A 169 10.31 21.40 1.41
N PHE A 170 9.04 20.98 1.51
CA PHE A 170 8.44 19.88 0.73
C PHE A 170 7.16 20.24 -0.04
N GLU A 171 6.49 21.37 0.23
CA GLU A 171 5.33 21.91 -0.46
C GLU A 171 5.67 23.15 -1.29
#